data_aeeb598de45c89adb655fafc4ed7911b
#
_entry.id   aeeb598de45c89adb655fafc4ed7911b
#
_cell.length_a   1.000
_cell.length_b   1.000
_cell.length_c   1.000
_cell.angle_alpha   90.00
_cell.angle_beta   90.00
_cell.angle_gamma   90.00
#
_symmetry.space_group_name_H-M   'P 1'
#
loop_
_entity.id
_entity.type
_entity.pdbx_description
1 polymer ?
#
loop_
_entity_poly.entity_id
_entity_poly.type
_entity_poly.pdbx_seq_one_letter_code
_entity_poly.pdbx_strand_id
1 'polypeptide(L)'
;KLMRPVYLATVGMSKFDRAFPETRTEELCIQAFTAAADFVNMTPSELKQYIHTCYYGHFADHFGDQLLGEAVIHDRLGLDPLGNVGVKTGGATGGSAMWEAVKAVASGYSDCTLALGWERMDEVPTDEGNHLISAAADKDWETPLGHIYTGYYAVMAQRYWKVFGKEEDSFRDTMAEIAVKNRGYARMNPHAQGPMKITIDDVKNSPIVAFPLRALDCCLMSVGSACGIVCDEKTAYE
;
A
#
# COMPACT_ATOMS: atom_id res chain seq x y z
N LYS A 1 -25.56 0.72 -2.43
CA LYS A 1 -25.89 2.12 -2.16
C LYS A 1 -25.45 2.46 -0.75
N LEU A 2 -24.70 3.54 -0.55
CA LEU A 2 -24.36 4.05 0.78
C LEU A 2 -25.64 4.53 1.49
N MET A 3 -25.75 4.26 2.78
CA MET A 3 -26.93 4.68 3.57
C MET A 3 -26.84 6.16 3.96
N ARG A 4 -25.62 6.66 4.22
CA ARG A 4 -25.32 8.07 4.49
C ARG A 4 -24.05 8.52 3.76
N PRO A 5 -23.81 9.83 3.57
CA PRO A 5 -22.54 10.35 3.05
C PRO A 5 -21.37 9.96 3.93
N VAL A 6 -20.21 9.77 3.29
CA VAL A 6 -18.93 9.46 3.96
C VAL A 6 -17.89 10.45 3.47
N TYR A 7 -17.17 11.03 4.39
CA TYR A 7 -16.16 12.05 4.14
C TYR A 7 -14.77 11.49 4.51
N LEU A 8 -13.77 11.81 3.72
CA LEU A 8 -12.38 11.58 4.08
C LEU A 8 -11.91 12.81 4.88
N ALA A 9 -11.87 12.68 6.19
CA ALA A 9 -11.54 13.78 7.10
C ALA A 9 -10.06 14.15 7.04
N THR A 10 -9.18 13.15 7.09
CA THR A 10 -7.74 13.36 7.06
C THR A 10 -7.00 12.15 6.54
N VAL A 11 -5.76 12.37 6.10
CA VAL A 11 -4.81 11.33 5.68
C VAL A 11 -3.42 11.64 6.22
N GLY A 12 -2.64 10.61 6.44
CA GLY A 12 -1.24 10.75 6.80
C GLY A 12 -0.41 9.57 6.32
N MET A 13 0.89 9.79 6.16
CA MET A 13 1.83 8.74 5.77
C MET A 13 3.22 9.01 6.35
N SER A 14 3.96 7.93 6.59
CA SER A 14 5.39 8.00 6.85
C SER A 14 6.16 8.28 5.56
N LYS A 15 7.45 8.50 5.65
CA LYS A 15 8.35 8.36 4.50
C LYS A 15 8.32 6.89 4.04
N PHE A 16 8.33 6.66 2.72
CA PHE A 16 8.56 5.35 2.13
C PHE A 16 10.02 5.25 1.69
N ASP A 17 10.69 4.20 2.14
CA ASP A 17 12.07 3.93 1.76
C ASP A 17 12.34 2.43 1.72
N ARG A 18 13.56 2.07 1.32
CA ARG A 18 14.02 0.70 1.23
C ARG A 18 13.99 -0.02 2.58
N ALA A 19 14.51 0.63 3.63
CA ALA A 19 14.57 0.07 4.97
C ALA A 19 14.61 1.17 6.03
N PHE A 20 14.15 0.84 7.22
CA PHE A 20 14.25 1.66 8.42
C PHE A 20 14.72 0.79 9.60
N PRO A 21 15.98 0.33 9.61
CA PRO A 21 16.48 -0.66 10.57
C PRO A 21 16.41 -0.18 12.03
N GLU A 22 16.47 1.13 12.25
CA GLU A 22 16.40 1.74 13.58
C GLU A 22 14.96 2.13 14.00
N THR A 23 13.97 1.94 13.11
CA THR A 23 12.58 2.35 13.35
C THR A 23 11.69 1.13 13.38
N ARG A 24 10.95 0.93 14.45
CA ARG A 24 10.01 -0.19 14.57
C ARG A 24 8.76 0.04 13.74
N THR A 25 8.03 -1.03 13.46
CA THR A 25 6.79 -0.98 12.66
C THR A 25 5.76 -0.04 13.28
N GLU A 26 5.57 -0.14 14.59
CA GLU A 26 4.64 0.73 15.30
C GLU A 26 5.03 2.20 15.23
N GLU A 27 6.32 2.52 15.19
CA GLU A 27 6.79 3.92 15.05
C GLU A 27 6.47 4.49 13.67
N LEU A 28 6.57 3.69 12.61
CA LEU A 28 6.13 4.09 11.25
C LEU A 28 4.62 4.36 11.24
N CYS A 29 3.83 3.52 11.92
CA CYS A 29 2.38 3.70 12.04
C CYS A 29 2.03 4.95 12.86
N ILE A 30 2.76 5.21 13.95
CA ILE A 30 2.61 6.44 14.74
C ILE A 30 2.96 7.68 13.90
N GLN A 31 4.01 7.65 13.07
CA GLN A 31 4.35 8.74 12.16
C GLN A 31 3.20 9.03 11.19
N ALA A 32 2.63 7.99 10.57
CA ALA A 32 1.49 8.15 9.66
C ALA A 32 0.27 8.75 10.38
N PHE A 33 -0.04 8.25 11.58
CA PHE A 33 -1.16 8.76 12.38
C PHE A 33 -0.94 10.20 12.85
N THR A 34 0.28 10.54 13.26
CA THR A 34 0.66 11.92 13.66
C THR A 34 0.53 12.86 12.46
N ALA A 35 1.02 12.45 11.27
CA ALA A 35 0.86 13.27 10.07
C ALA A 35 -0.62 13.51 9.72
N ALA A 36 -1.51 12.53 9.98
CA ALA A 36 -2.94 12.69 9.79
C ALA A 36 -3.54 13.71 10.80
N ALA A 37 -3.07 13.70 12.05
CA ALA A 37 -3.49 14.67 13.05
C ALA A 37 -3.00 16.09 12.70
N ASP A 38 -1.74 16.23 12.30
CA ASP A 38 -1.15 17.50 11.89
C ASP A 38 -1.89 18.12 10.70
N PHE A 39 -2.35 17.28 9.75
CA PHE A 39 -3.09 17.76 8.57
C PHE A 39 -4.39 18.50 8.93
N VAL A 40 -5.03 18.14 10.02
CA VAL A 40 -6.25 18.81 10.56
C VAL A 40 -5.97 19.71 11.75
N ASN A 41 -4.70 20.05 12.01
CA ASN A 41 -4.25 20.89 13.12
C ASN A 41 -4.67 20.38 14.51
N MET A 42 -4.68 19.05 14.69
CA MET A 42 -4.96 18.37 15.96
C MET A 42 -3.71 17.68 16.49
N THR A 43 -3.64 17.46 17.78
CA THR A 43 -2.71 16.50 18.36
C THR A 43 -3.23 15.06 18.12
N PRO A 44 -2.37 14.05 18.13
CA PRO A 44 -2.82 12.65 18.07
C PRO A 44 -3.83 12.29 19.17
N SER A 45 -3.70 12.88 20.35
CA SER A 45 -4.61 12.65 21.48
C SER A 45 -6.00 13.25 21.27
N GLU A 46 -6.09 14.38 20.59
CA GLU A 46 -7.38 15.00 20.21
C GLU A 46 -8.04 14.18 19.10
N LEU A 47 -7.30 13.82 18.03
CA LEU A 47 -7.82 13.06 16.91
C LEU A 47 -8.39 11.70 17.33
N LYS A 48 -7.76 11.01 18.29
CA LYS A 48 -8.23 9.74 18.84
C LYS A 48 -9.64 9.80 19.41
N GLN A 49 -10.06 10.91 19.96
CA GLN A 49 -11.36 11.07 20.62
C GLN A 49 -12.53 10.95 19.64
N TYR A 50 -12.28 11.15 18.34
CA TYR A 50 -13.29 11.00 17.29
C TYR A 50 -13.39 9.56 16.76
N ILE A 51 -12.35 8.74 16.94
CA ILE A 51 -12.28 7.40 16.34
C ILE A 51 -13.13 6.42 17.17
N HIS A 52 -14.00 5.68 16.49
CA HIS A 52 -14.89 4.69 17.12
C HIS A 52 -14.51 3.25 16.76
N THR A 53 -13.86 3.01 15.62
CA THR A 53 -13.40 1.69 15.19
C THR A 53 -12.21 1.81 14.24
N CYS A 54 -11.46 0.71 14.10
CA CYS A 54 -10.22 0.70 13.34
C CYS A 54 -10.15 -0.52 12.40
N TYR A 55 -9.67 -0.30 11.18
CA TYR A 55 -9.34 -1.35 10.22
C TYR A 55 -7.87 -1.26 9.87
N TYR A 56 -7.19 -2.37 10.05
CA TYR A 56 -5.75 -2.46 9.80
C TYR A 56 -5.46 -3.39 8.62
N GLY A 57 -4.43 -3.05 7.84
CA GLY A 57 -4.04 -3.85 6.72
C GLY A 57 -2.53 -3.94 6.52
N HIS A 58 -2.04 -5.17 6.41
CA HIS A 58 -0.71 -5.47 5.92
C HIS A 58 -0.79 -6.74 5.06
N PHE A 59 0.19 -6.90 4.17
CA PHE A 59 0.16 -8.00 3.21
C PHE A 59 0.35 -9.34 3.90
N ALA A 60 1.40 -9.47 4.72
CA ALA A 60 1.74 -10.73 5.38
C ALA A 60 2.48 -10.53 6.70
N ASP A 61 2.17 -11.37 7.68
CA ASP A 61 2.86 -11.40 8.97
C ASP A 61 4.35 -11.73 8.84
N HIS A 62 4.74 -12.45 7.78
CA HIS A 62 6.08 -12.95 7.54
C HIS A 62 7.13 -11.87 7.32
N PHE A 63 6.78 -10.71 6.78
CA PHE A 63 7.73 -9.61 6.60
C PHE A 63 8.17 -8.97 7.92
N GLY A 64 7.29 -8.96 8.92
CA GLY A 64 7.56 -8.37 10.23
C GLY A 64 7.80 -9.40 11.32
N ASP A 65 7.66 -10.70 11.02
CA ASP A 65 7.67 -11.82 11.97
C ASP A 65 6.77 -11.56 13.20
N GLN A 66 5.62 -10.92 12.94
CA GLN A 66 4.66 -10.54 13.99
C GLN A 66 3.25 -10.99 13.61
N LEU A 67 2.74 -12.02 14.31
CA LEU A 67 1.31 -12.33 14.29
C LEU A 67 0.52 -11.25 15.04
N LEU A 68 -0.70 -11.02 14.58
CA LEU A 68 -1.62 -10.03 15.17
C LEU A 68 -0.97 -8.62 15.24
N GLY A 69 -0.25 -8.23 14.20
CA GLY A 69 0.38 -6.93 14.12
C GLY A 69 -0.62 -5.78 14.33
N GLU A 70 -1.87 -5.96 13.90
CA GLU A 70 -2.96 -5.00 14.13
C GLU A 70 -3.23 -4.74 15.61
N ALA A 71 -3.19 -5.76 16.45
CA ALA A 71 -3.39 -5.60 17.90
C ALA A 71 -2.22 -4.84 18.54
N VAL A 72 -0.99 -5.14 18.13
CA VAL A 72 0.21 -4.44 18.60
C VAL A 72 0.16 -2.96 18.20
N ILE A 73 -0.15 -2.66 16.94
CA ILE A 73 -0.25 -1.28 16.47
C ILE A 73 -1.38 -0.53 17.17
N HIS A 74 -2.52 -1.19 17.38
CA HIS A 74 -3.67 -0.61 18.08
C HIS A 74 -3.33 -0.17 19.51
N ASP A 75 -2.69 -1.06 20.27
CA ASP A 75 -2.18 -0.75 21.61
C ASP A 75 -1.18 0.41 21.59
N ARG A 76 -0.21 0.37 20.68
CA ARG A 76 0.82 1.43 20.55
C ARG A 76 0.27 2.78 20.13
N LEU A 77 -0.80 2.79 19.36
CA LEU A 77 -1.53 4.02 19.05
C LEU A 77 -2.36 4.51 20.24
N GLY A 78 -2.55 3.69 21.28
CA GLY A 78 -3.37 4.01 22.45
C GLY A 78 -4.84 4.16 22.09
N LEU A 79 -5.36 3.25 21.26
CA LEU A 79 -6.75 3.24 20.80
C LEU A 79 -7.65 2.26 21.58
N ASP A 80 -7.08 1.54 22.54
CA ASP A 80 -7.88 0.72 23.45
C ASP A 80 -8.88 1.59 24.26
N PRO A 81 -10.11 1.11 24.50
CA PRO A 81 -10.65 -0.23 24.21
C PRO A 81 -11.46 -0.32 22.91
N LEU A 82 -11.13 0.46 21.87
CA LEU A 82 -11.88 0.45 20.63
C LEU A 82 -11.76 -0.91 19.90
N GLY A 83 -12.80 -1.25 19.13
CA GLY A 83 -12.75 -2.42 18.25
C GLY A 83 -11.78 -2.25 17.10
N ASN A 84 -11.01 -3.29 16.82
CA ASN A 84 -10.13 -3.32 15.66
C ASN A 84 -10.30 -4.61 14.84
N VAL A 85 -10.05 -4.53 13.53
CA VAL A 85 -10.14 -5.66 12.60
C VAL A 85 -8.97 -5.63 11.63
N GLY A 86 -8.24 -6.74 11.55
CA GLY A 86 -7.24 -6.99 10.51
C GLY A 86 -7.92 -7.37 9.19
N VAL A 87 -7.51 -6.76 8.09
CA VAL A 87 -7.99 -7.02 6.73
C VAL A 87 -6.82 -7.53 5.90
N LYS A 88 -7.03 -8.63 5.15
CA LYS A 88 -6.01 -9.18 4.24
C LYS A 88 -6.64 -9.54 2.89
N THR A 89 -6.16 -8.90 1.84
CA THR A 89 -6.59 -9.14 0.45
C THR A 89 -5.41 -9.05 -0.53
N GLY A 90 -4.23 -9.53 -0.10
CA GLY A 90 -3.01 -9.49 -0.90
C GLY A 90 -2.57 -8.04 -1.17
N GLY A 91 -2.16 -7.76 -2.40
CA GLY A 91 -1.70 -6.41 -2.80
C GLY A 91 -2.75 -5.30 -2.70
N ALA A 92 -4.04 -5.65 -2.56
CA ALA A 92 -5.13 -4.68 -2.40
C ALA A 92 -5.48 -4.38 -0.93
N THR A 93 -4.75 -4.91 0.03
CA THR A 93 -5.08 -4.89 1.46
C THR A 93 -5.35 -3.48 2.00
N GLY A 94 -4.51 -2.50 1.70
CA GLY A 94 -4.73 -1.12 2.15
C GLY A 94 -6.03 -0.51 1.62
N GLY A 95 -6.32 -0.72 0.33
CA GLY A 95 -7.60 -0.31 -0.27
C GLY A 95 -8.80 -1.02 0.35
N SER A 96 -8.65 -2.30 0.71
CA SER A 96 -9.71 -3.07 1.37
C SER A 96 -9.96 -2.58 2.79
N ALA A 97 -8.93 -2.27 3.57
CA ALA A 97 -9.08 -1.67 4.89
C ALA A 97 -9.83 -0.32 4.81
N MET A 98 -9.47 0.54 3.85
CA MET A 98 -10.20 1.78 3.59
C MET A 98 -11.65 1.52 3.18
N TRP A 99 -11.90 0.51 2.35
CA TRP A 99 -13.24 0.15 1.93
C TRP A 99 -14.11 -0.35 3.10
N GLU A 100 -13.56 -1.14 4.02
CA GLU A 100 -14.25 -1.54 5.24
C GLU A 100 -14.57 -0.32 6.14
N ALA A 101 -13.63 0.61 6.29
CA ALA A 101 -13.85 1.85 7.03
C ALA A 101 -15.01 2.68 6.40
N VAL A 102 -15.03 2.82 5.08
CA VAL A 102 -16.14 3.49 4.37
C VAL A 102 -17.47 2.77 4.61
N LYS A 103 -17.50 1.44 4.57
CA LYS A 103 -18.71 0.66 4.84
C LYS A 103 -19.20 0.83 6.27
N ALA A 104 -18.31 0.85 7.24
CA ALA A 104 -18.64 1.04 8.65
C ALA A 104 -19.31 2.41 8.87
N VAL A 105 -18.78 3.47 8.29
CA VAL A 105 -19.40 4.79 8.37
C VAL A 105 -20.69 4.85 7.58
N ALA A 106 -20.71 4.37 6.34
CA ALA A 106 -21.88 4.40 5.47
C ALA A 106 -23.09 3.64 6.02
N SER A 107 -22.85 2.56 6.78
CA SER A 107 -23.91 1.77 7.42
C SER A 107 -24.42 2.35 8.75
N GLY A 108 -23.73 3.33 9.31
CA GLY A 108 -24.02 3.87 10.64
C GLY A 108 -23.46 3.02 11.80
N TYR A 109 -22.64 2.01 11.50
CA TYR A 109 -21.96 1.22 12.53
C TYR A 109 -20.95 2.06 13.32
N SER A 110 -20.28 3.01 12.65
CA SER A 110 -19.30 3.92 13.24
C SER A 110 -19.49 5.31 12.65
N ASP A 111 -19.31 6.37 13.44
CA ASP A 111 -19.38 7.73 12.93
C ASP A 111 -18.03 8.21 12.41
N CYS A 112 -16.94 7.67 12.97
CA CYS A 112 -15.57 7.97 12.54
C CYS A 112 -14.69 6.72 12.66
N THR A 113 -13.95 6.41 11.60
CA THR A 113 -13.21 5.15 11.46
C THR A 113 -11.81 5.39 10.92
N LEU A 114 -10.82 4.80 11.57
CA LEU A 114 -9.43 4.75 11.10
C LEU A 114 -9.25 3.54 10.16
N ALA A 115 -8.66 3.79 8.99
CA ALA A 115 -8.00 2.77 8.18
C ALA A 115 -6.50 3.03 8.17
N LEU A 116 -5.69 2.04 8.53
CA LEU A 116 -4.24 2.17 8.57
C LEU A 116 -3.58 0.93 7.97
N GLY A 117 -2.60 1.16 7.12
CA GLY A 117 -1.82 0.10 6.51
C GLY A 117 -0.31 0.31 6.68
N TRP A 118 0.43 -0.79 6.70
CA TRP A 118 1.90 -0.79 6.76
C TRP A 118 2.48 -2.00 6.06
N GLU A 119 3.77 -1.92 5.69
CA GLU A 119 4.55 -3.09 5.27
C GLU A 119 6.05 -2.82 5.40
N ARG A 120 6.84 -3.91 5.51
CA ARG A 120 8.31 -3.91 5.61
C ARG A 120 8.94 -4.85 4.59
N MET A 121 8.60 -4.67 3.31
CA MET A 121 8.89 -5.65 2.26
C MET A 121 10.37 -5.74 1.84
N ASP A 122 11.18 -4.72 2.06
CA ASP A 122 12.57 -4.67 1.57
C ASP A 122 13.62 -4.81 2.68
N GLU A 123 13.22 -5.34 3.84
CA GLU A 123 14.13 -5.65 4.95
C GLU A 123 14.52 -7.13 5.00
N VAL A 124 14.07 -7.91 4.02
CA VAL A 124 14.49 -9.28 3.76
C VAL A 124 15.28 -9.33 2.44
N PRO A 125 16.11 -10.37 2.20
CA PRO A 125 16.73 -10.58 0.90
C PRO A 125 15.70 -10.60 -0.24
N THR A 126 16.06 -10.07 -1.40
CA THR A 126 15.12 -9.90 -2.53
C THR A 126 14.47 -11.22 -2.98
N ASP A 127 15.20 -12.32 -2.95
CA ASP A 127 14.69 -13.66 -3.27
C ASP A 127 13.69 -14.17 -2.21
N GLU A 128 13.97 -13.94 -0.93
CA GLU A 128 13.04 -14.23 0.16
C GLU A 128 11.78 -13.36 0.06
N GLY A 129 11.93 -12.06 -0.15
CA GLY A 129 10.79 -11.14 -0.36
C GLY A 129 9.93 -11.57 -1.54
N ASN A 130 10.52 -11.96 -2.66
CA ASN A 130 9.79 -12.49 -3.80
C ASN A 130 9.06 -13.81 -3.47
N HIS A 131 9.68 -14.69 -2.68
CA HIS A 131 9.07 -15.93 -2.22
C HIS A 131 7.85 -15.64 -1.32
N LEU A 132 7.98 -14.75 -0.35
CA LEU A 132 6.90 -14.35 0.56
C LEU A 132 5.71 -13.74 -0.21
N ILE A 133 5.99 -12.86 -1.18
CA ILE A 133 4.95 -12.26 -2.02
C ILE A 133 4.27 -13.33 -2.89
N SER A 134 5.02 -14.30 -3.40
CA SER A 134 4.48 -15.37 -4.24
C SER A 134 3.53 -16.31 -3.49
N ALA A 135 3.56 -16.30 -2.15
CA ALA A 135 2.60 -17.03 -1.34
C ALA A 135 1.14 -16.54 -1.49
N ALA A 136 0.93 -15.38 -2.12
CA ALA A 136 -0.41 -14.94 -2.55
C ALA A 136 -0.95 -15.69 -3.79
N ALA A 137 -0.10 -16.48 -4.44
CA ALA A 137 -0.44 -17.30 -5.59
C ALA A 137 -1.07 -18.65 -5.20
N ASP A 138 -1.61 -19.34 -6.19
CA ASP A 138 -1.97 -20.74 -6.02
C ASP A 138 -0.70 -21.60 -5.87
N LYS A 139 -0.52 -22.15 -4.66
CA LYS A 139 0.69 -22.91 -4.32
C LYS A 139 0.85 -24.21 -5.10
N ASP A 140 -0.25 -24.79 -5.60
CA ASP A 140 -0.25 -26.08 -6.27
C ASP A 140 -0.12 -25.94 -7.79
N TRP A 141 -0.58 -24.81 -8.36
CA TRP A 141 -0.59 -24.59 -9.81
C TRP A 141 0.40 -23.52 -10.27
N GLU A 142 0.57 -22.43 -9.53
CA GLU A 142 1.35 -21.29 -9.98
C GLU A 142 2.77 -21.30 -9.40
N THR A 143 2.91 -21.57 -8.11
CA THR A 143 4.23 -21.64 -7.45
C THR A 143 5.18 -22.65 -8.07
N PRO A 144 4.76 -23.90 -8.43
CA PRO A 144 5.65 -24.88 -9.06
C PRO A 144 6.15 -24.46 -10.45
N LEU A 145 5.46 -23.56 -11.13
CA LEU A 145 5.88 -23.01 -12.42
C LEU A 145 6.92 -21.87 -12.29
N GLY A 146 7.34 -21.56 -11.06
CA GLY A 146 8.30 -20.49 -10.80
C GLY A 146 7.69 -19.08 -10.95
N HIS A 147 6.38 -18.96 -10.85
CA HIS A 147 5.70 -17.67 -10.92
C HIS A 147 6.01 -16.85 -9.67
N ILE A 148 6.96 -15.95 -9.79
CA ILE A 148 7.15 -14.83 -8.86
C ILE A 148 6.22 -13.68 -9.27
N TYR A 149 6.03 -12.69 -8.41
CA TYR A 149 5.05 -11.61 -8.60
C TYR A 149 5.21 -10.89 -9.96
N THR A 150 6.43 -10.58 -10.37
CA THR A 150 6.72 -10.00 -11.68
C THR A 150 6.35 -10.92 -12.85
N GLY A 151 6.43 -12.25 -12.66
CA GLY A 151 6.02 -13.23 -13.64
C GLY A 151 4.54 -13.17 -13.99
N TYR A 152 3.66 -12.97 -13.00
CA TYR A 152 2.21 -12.80 -13.24
C TYR A 152 1.93 -11.61 -14.15
N TYR A 153 2.50 -10.47 -13.81
CA TYR A 153 2.30 -9.26 -14.63
C TYR A 153 2.93 -9.40 -16.01
N ALA A 154 4.03 -10.13 -16.13
CA ALA A 154 4.65 -10.40 -17.42
C ALA A 154 3.73 -11.24 -18.33
N VAL A 155 3.08 -12.27 -17.79
CA VAL A 155 2.09 -13.08 -18.53
C VAL A 155 0.88 -12.25 -18.93
N MET A 156 0.37 -11.40 -18.02
CA MET A 156 -0.72 -10.46 -18.32
C MET A 156 -0.34 -9.47 -19.42
N ALA A 157 0.87 -8.91 -19.35
CA ALA A 157 1.39 -7.97 -20.35
C ALA A 157 1.51 -8.65 -21.73
N GLN A 158 2.03 -9.88 -21.79
CA GLN A 158 2.09 -10.65 -23.06
C GLN A 158 0.69 -10.93 -23.61
N ARG A 159 -0.25 -11.31 -22.74
CA ARG A 159 -1.63 -11.55 -23.17
C ARG A 159 -2.29 -10.28 -23.70
N TYR A 160 -2.12 -9.16 -23.02
CA TYR A 160 -2.60 -7.85 -23.46
C TYR A 160 -2.01 -7.49 -24.83
N TRP A 161 -0.70 -7.60 -24.96
CA TRP A 161 -0.01 -7.34 -26.22
C TRP A 161 -0.57 -8.21 -27.36
N LYS A 162 -0.70 -9.51 -27.14
CA LYS A 162 -1.23 -10.44 -28.15
C LYS A 162 -2.68 -10.14 -28.54
N VAL A 163 -3.53 -9.80 -27.58
CA VAL A 163 -4.97 -9.53 -27.82
C VAL A 163 -5.19 -8.25 -28.59
N PHE A 164 -4.44 -7.20 -28.28
CA PHE A 164 -4.60 -5.90 -28.89
C PHE A 164 -3.71 -5.68 -30.12
N GLY A 165 -2.92 -6.68 -30.53
CA GLY A 165 -2.24 -6.74 -31.83
C GLY A 165 -1.26 -5.58 -32.11
N LYS A 166 -0.65 -5.02 -31.06
CA LYS A 166 0.31 -3.93 -31.23
C LYS A 166 1.65 -4.46 -31.75
N GLU A 167 2.32 -3.63 -32.57
CA GLU A 167 3.73 -3.86 -32.88
C GLU A 167 4.58 -3.83 -31.59
N GLU A 168 5.63 -4.65 -31.54
CA GLU A 168 6.45 -4.80 -30.33
C GLU A 168 7.04 -3.48 -29.85
N ASP A 169 7.60 -2.69 -30.73
CA ASP A 169 8.19 -1.39 -30.37
C ASP A 169 7.15 -0.43 -29.80
N SER A 170 5.96 -0.35 -30.40
CA SER A 170 4.86 0.48 -29.92
C SER A 170 4.36 0.04 -28.54
N PHE A 171 4.32 -1.27 -28.27
CA PHE A 171 3.96 -1.80 -26.96
C PHE A 171 5.01 -1.44 -25.91
N ARG A 172 6.29 -1.63 -26.23
CA ARG A 172 7.41 -1.29 -25.34
C ARG A 172 7.50 0.19 -25.04
N ASP A 173 7.27 1.03 -26.04
CA ASP A 173 7.25 2.50 -25.88
C ASP A 173 6.14 2.91 -24.92
N THR A 174 4.93 2.36 -25.09
CA THR A 174 3.80 2.62 -24.17
C THR A 174 4.12 2.23 -22.73
N MET A 175 4.75 1.07 -22.50
CA MET A 175 5.16 0.64 -21.16
C MET A 175 6.21 1.60 -20.58
N ALA A 176 7.21 1.98 -21.38
CA ALA A 176 8.26 2.89 -20.95
C ALA A 176 7.69 4.30 -20.62
N GLU A 177 6.75 4.80 -21.41
CA GLU A 177 6.04 6.07 -21.13
C GLU A 177 5.33 6.04 -19.77
N ILE A 178 4.67 4.93 -19.43
CA ILE A 178 4.02 4.75 -18.13
C ILE A 178 5.06 4.79 -16.99
N ALA A 179 6.18 4.10 -17.13
CA ALA A 179 7.26 4.10 -16.16
C ALA A 179 7.86 5.51 -15.97
N VAL A 180 8.16 6.21 -17.06
CA VAL A 180 8.69 7.59 -17.06
C VAL A 180 7.71 8.54 -16.39
N LYS A 181 6.42 8.47 -16.74
CA LYS A 181 5.37 9.28 -16.12
C LYS A 181 5.31 9.06 -14.60
N ASN A 182 5.25 7.79 -14.15
CA ASN A 182 5.14 7.47 -12.74
C ASN A 182 6.38 7.91 -11.94
N ARG A 183 7.59 7.71 -12.48
CA ARG A 183 8.84 8.21 -11.86
C ARG A 183 8.90 9.75 -11.86
N GLY A 184 8.33 10.39 -12.86
CA GLY A 184 8.17 11.84 -12.91
C GLY A 184 7.36 12.36 -11.73
N TYR A 185 6.20 11.75 -11.44
CA TYR A 185 5.38 12.10 -10.29
C TYR A 185 6.05 11.76 -8.96
N ALA A 186 6.76 10.63 -8.87
CA ALA A 186 7.51 10.28 -7.67
C ALA A 186 8.52 11.38 -7.27
N ARG A 187 9.11 12.10 -8.22
CA ARG A 187 10.01 13.23 -7.93
C ARG A 187 9.34 14.43 -7.27
N MET A 188 8.04 14.55 -7.40
CA MET A 188 7.25 15.62 -6.79
C MET A 188 6.66 15.22 -5.42
N ASN A 189 6.74 13.93 -5.07
CA ASN A 189 6.23 13.40 -3.81
C ASN A 189 7.38 13.23 -2.80
N PRO A 190 7.42 14.02 -1.72
CA PRO A 190 8.49 13.93 -0.70
C PRO A 190 8.49 12.60 0.03
N HIS A 191 7.38 11.86 0.03
CA HIS A 191 7.27 10.56 0.69
C HIS A 191 7.68 9.38 -0.20
N ALA A 192 7.88 9.59 -1.51
CA ALA A 192 8.23 8.50 -2.43
C ALA A 192 9.64 7.97 -2.20
N GLN A 193 9.77 6.64 -2.29
CA GLN A 193 11.06 5.96 -2.28
C GLN A 193 11.80 6.19 -3.60
N GLY A 194 13.10 6.48 -3.54
CA GLY A 194 14.05 6.49 -4.66
C GLY A 194 13.56 7.27 -5.89
N PRO A 195 13.16 8.55 -5.74
CA PRO A 195 12.76 9.35 -6.90
C PRO A 195 13.92 9.52 -7.86
N MET A 196 13.73 9.15 -9.14
CA MET A 196 14.76 9.27 -10.16
C MET A 196 14.19 9.87 -11.45
N LYS A 197 15.03 10.60 -12.17
CA LYS A 197 14.72 11.05 -13.53
C LYS A 197 15.16 9.94 -14.49
N ILE A 198 14.22 9.41 -15.24
CA ILE A 198 14.46 8.39 -16.27
C ILE A 198 13.86 8.81 -17.60
N THR A 199 14.40 8.27 -18.67
CA THR A 199 13.92 8.44 -20.05
C THR A 199 13.32 7.13 -20.59
N ILE A 200 12.63 7.19 -21.71
CA ILE A 200 12.14 6.00 -22.42
C ILE A 200 13.29 5.05 -22.75
N ASP A 201 14.42 5.59 -23.19
CA ASP A 201 15.61 4.79 -23.52
C ASP A 201 16.20 4.10 -22.28
N ASP A 202 16.24 4.76 -21.12
CA ASP A 202 16.67 4.14 -19.87
C ASP A 202 15.80 2.92 -19.54
N VAL A 203 14.48 3.05 -19.67
CA VAL A 203 13.56 1.93 -19.43
C VAL A 203 13.79 0.80 -20.43
N LYS A 204 13.84 1.13 -21.74
CA LYS A 204 14.04 0.14 -22.81
C LYS A 204 15.37 -0.58 -22.74
N ASN A 205 16.40 0.02 -22.16
CA ASN A 205 17.74 -0.56 -22.00
C ASN A 205 17.96 -1.19 -20.61
N SER A 206 17.04 -1.06 -19.68
CA SER A 206 17.17 -1.69 -18.37
C SER A 206 17.08 -3.22 -18.45
N PRO A 207 17.67 -3.97 -17.52
CA PRO A 207 17.67 -5.44 -17.54
C PRO A 207 16.25 -6.03 -17.59
N ILE A 208 16.07 -7.11 -18.34
CA ILE A 208 14.83 -7.87 -18.36
C ILE A 208 14.71 -8.64 -17.03
N VAL A 209 13.59 -8.47 -16.35
CA VAL A 209 13.25 -9.22 -15.11
C VAL A 209 12.36 -10.41 -15.43
N ALA A 210 11.28 -10.18 -16.18
CA ALA A 210 10.39 -11.23 -16.68
C ALA A 210 9.78 -10.71 -17.99
N PHE A 211 10.16 -11.27 -19.14
CA PHE A 211 9.74 -10.75 -20.43
C PHE A 211 8.22 -10.59 -20.54
N PRO A 212 7.68 -9.42 -20.95
CA PRO A 212 8.37 -8.24 -21.51
C PRO A 212 8.82 -7.19 -20.48
N LEU A 213 8.61 -7.43 -19.18
CA LEU A 213 8.92 -6.48 -18.11
C LEU A 213 10.44 -6.34 -17.88
N ARG A 214 10.86 -5.11 -17.70
CA ARG A 214 12.23 -4.71 -17.39
C ARG A 214 12.31 -4.13 -15.98
N ALA A 215 13.50 -3.98 -15.44
CA ALA A 215 13.73 -3.51 -14.08
C ALA A 215 13.09 -2.14 -13.79
N LEU A 216 13.11 -1.21 -14.76
CA LEU A 216 12.50 0.11 -14.57
C LEU A 216 10.98 0.14 -14.81
N ASP A 217 10.39 -0.93 -15.36
CA ASP A 217 8.93 -1.12 -15.38
C ASP A 217 8.39 -1.54 -14.00
N CYS A 218 9.24 -2.11 -13.15
CA CYS A 218 8.86 -2.62 -11.84
C CYS A 218 8.89 -1.52 -10.77
N CYS A 219 7.97 -1.61 -9.80
CA CYS A 219 8.07 -0.83 -8.58
C CYS A 219 9.23 -1.32 -7.69
N LEU A 220 9.62 -0.49 -6.73
CA LEU A 220 10.53 -0.89 -5.67
C LEU A 220 9.74 -1.58 -4.54
N MET A 221 10.34 -2.57 -3.91
CA MET A 221 9.87 -3.04 -2.61
C MET A 221 10.17 -1.95 -1.58
N SER A 222 9.23 -1.70 -0.69
CA SER A 222 9.29 -0.54 0.20
C SER A 222 8.85 -0.89 1.61
N VAL A 223 9.34 -0.08 2.54
CA VAL A 223 8.91 -0.02 3.93
C VAL A 223 8.18 1.29 4.15
N GLY A 224 7.04 1.26 4.85
CA GLY A 224 6.28 2.47 5.17
C GLY A 224 4.90 2.17 5.71
N SER A 225 4.22 3.24 6.11
CA SER A 225 2.84 3.21 6.62
C SER A 225 2.05 4.40 6.10
N ALA A 226 0.74 4.20 5.95
CA ALA A 226 -0.20 5.25 5.61
C ALA A 226 -1.54 5.01 6.29
N CYS A 227 -2.26 6.07 6.61
CA CYS A 227 -3.60 5.99 7.16
C CYS A 227 -4.54 7.00 6.53
N GLY A 228 -5.84 6.72 6.67
CA GLY A 228 -6.91 7.66 6.38
C GLY A 228 -8.02 7.51 7.40
N ILE A 229 -8.64 8.61 7.74
CA ILE A 229 -9.77 8.66 8.65
C ILE A 229 -10.99 9.11 7.87
N VAL A 230 -12.01 8.28 7.91
CA VAL A 230 -13.31 8.56 7.28
C VAL A 230 -14.37 8.76 8.33
N CYS A 231 -15.29 9.69 8.09
CA CYS A 231 -16.34 10.03 9.04
C CYS A 231 -17.65 10.37 8.35
N ASP A 232 -18.71 10.50 9.13
CA ASP A 232 -19.97 11.03 8.68
C ASP A 232 -19.95 12.56 8.57
N GLU A 233 -21.04 13.13 8.05
CA GLU A 233 -21.14 14.57 7.81
C GLU A 233 -21.03 15.38 9.11
N LYS A 234 -21.65 14.90 10.19
CA LYS A 234 -21.63 15.62 11.48
C LYS A 234 -20.22 15.75 12.02
N THR A 235 -19.50 14.63 12.08
CA THR A 235 -18.11 14.59 12.57
C THR A 235 -17.16 15.38 11.66
N ALA A 236 -17.46 15.47 10.35
CA ALA A 236 -16.64 16.25 9.42
C ALA A 236 -16.68 17.76 9.65
N TYR A 237 -17.72 18.28 10.32
CA TYR A 237 -17.90 19.70 10.64
C TYR A 237 -17.53 20.05 12.09
N GLU A 238 -17.25 19.09 12.93
CA GLU A 238 -16.73 19.26 14.29
C GLU A 238 -15.21 19.48 14.31
#